data_982b23ce55580106b9b913da47b889cb
#
_entry.id   982b23ce55580106b9b913da47b889cb
#
_cell.length_a   1.000
_cell.length_b   1.000
_cell.length_c   1.000
_cell.angle_alpha   90.00
_cell.angle_beta   90.00
_cell.angle_gamma   90.00
#
_symmetry.space_group_name_H-M   'P 1'
#
loop_
_entity.id
_entity.type
_entity.pdbx_description
1 polymer ?
#
loop_
_entity_poly.entity_id
_entity_poly.type
_entity_poly.pdbx_seq_one_letter_code
_entity_poly.pdbx_strand_id
1 'polypeptide(L)'
;GTRRDDFHVQRIGDDSLFIKMNTYDAALVAKIEDDGRITGEYRSLVPNFRGNALPFSAEHGQSYRFAAPGTEEAPKYEVTGKWDLSIYSKEPTPNRVGLLKQEGNKLTGVILSVVGDSRELEGTVHGDEFELSGFTGPSPIYIKGKINDDKSLTGEISLGIYNNIKFDGAKNAAVELPDPYKLTYLKEGYKKLDFTLPDLNGKNVSLSDEKYKGKVVIVEIIGTWCPNCTDQTSFLSPWFNKNKDRGVEAIAIGFEQKDDLEY
;
A
#
# COMPACT_ATOMS: atom_id res chain seq x y z
N GLY A 1 9.12 -13.20 3.22
CA GLY A 1 8.32 -14.27 2.60
C GLY A 1 7.21 -13.65 1.77
N THR A 2 6.95 -14.22 0.60
CA THR A 2 5.84 -13.81 -0.28
C THR A 2 4.52 -14.08 0.42
N ARG A 3 3.73 -13.07 0.68
CA ARG A 3 2.35 -13.23 1.10
C ARG A 3 1.58 -13.85 -0.07
N ARG A 4 0.86 -14.91 0.20
CA ARG A 4 -0.09 -15.52 -0.74
C ARG A 4 -1.49 -15.30 -0.19
N ASP A 5 -2.34 -14.71 -1.00
CA ASP A 5 -3.74 -14.58 -0.70
C ASP A 5 -4.52 -15.55 -1.60
N ASP A 6 -5.38 -16.38 -1.01
CA ASP A 6 -6.28 -17.24 -1.74
C ASP A 6 -7.50 -16.43 -2.17
N PHE A 7 -7.83 -16.47 -3.45
CA PHE A 7 -8.97 -15.75 -3.99
C PHE A 7 -10.09 -16.70 -4.38
N HIS A 8 -11.31 -16.28 -4.10
CA HIS A 8 -12.48 -16.98 -4.60
C HIS A 8 -12.71 -16.58 -6.05
N VAL A 9 -12.60 -17.57 -6.95
CA VAL A 9 -12.85 -17.39 -8.38
C VAL A 9 -14.28 -17.77 -8.68
N GLN A 10 -15.09 -16.83 -9.13
CA GLN A 10 -16.44 -17.06 -9.62
C GLN A 10 -16.44 -17.07 -11.13
N ARG A 11 -16.88 -18.18 -11.73
CA ARG A 11 -17.10 -18.25 -13.18
C ARG A 11 -18.50 -17.72 -13.50
N ILE A 12 -18.56 -16.82 -14.47
CA ILE A 12 -19.82 -16.21 -14.95
C ILE A 12 -20.01 -16.63 -16.41
N GLY A 13 -21.00 -17.51 -16.65
CA GLY A 13 -21.17 -18.12 -17.97
C GLY A 13 -19.99 -19.02 -18.37
N ASP A 14 -19.72 -19.10 -19.66
CA ASP A 14 -18.74 -20.07 -20.20
C ASP A 14 -17.32 -19.48 -20.29
N ASP A 15 -17.17 -18.16 -20.39
CA ASP A 15 -15.91 -17.50 -20.72
C ASP A 15 -15.50 -16.40 -19.75
N SER A 16 -16.32 -16.05 -18.76
CA SER A 16 -16.05 -14.91 -17.89
C SER A 16 -15.68 -15.33 -16.47
N LEU A 17 -14.76 -14.58 -15.87
CA LEU A 17 -14.26 -14.78 -14.51
C LEU A 17 -14.45 -13.49 -13.68
N PHE A 18 -14.91 -13.66 -12.46
CA PHE A 18 -14.91 -12.62 -11.44
C PHE A 18 -14.12 -13.09 -10.23
N ILE A 19 -13.05 -12.37 -9.90
CA ILE A 19 -12.15 -12.71 -8.81
C ILE A 19 -12.13 -11.54 -7.83
N LYS A 20 -12.92 -11.64 -6.77
CA LYS A 20 -12.97 -10.61 -5.73
C LYS A 20 -11.73 -10.67 -4.85
N MET A 21 -11.16 -9.52 -4.56
CA MET A 21 -10.09 -9.40 -3.55
C MET A 21 -10.68 -9.55 -2.15
N ASN A 22 -10.06 -10.38 -1.31
CA ASN A 22 -10.62 -10.68 0.03
C ASN A 22 -10.47 -9.51 1.01
N THR A 23 -9.47 -8.66 0.79
CA THR A 23 -9.08 -7.61 1.74
C THR A 23 -9.48 -6.21 1.27
N TYR A 24 -9.80 -6.06 0.00
CA TYR A 24 -10.07 -4.75 -0.61
C TYR A 24 -11.33 -4.81 -1.47
N ASP A 25 -12.06 -3.72 -1.53
CA ASP A 25 -13.19 -3.58 -2.46
C ASP A 25 -12.70 -3.40 -3.89
N ALA A 26 -12.13 -4.46 -4.41
CA ALA A 26 -11.61 -4.55 -5.76
C ALA A 26 -11.80 -5.95 -6.33
N ALA A 27 -11.79 -6.07 -7.65
CA ALA A 27 -11.90 -7.35 -8.34
C ALA A 27 -11.13 -7.36 -9.66
N LEU A 28 -10.71 -8.56 -10.08
CA LEU A 28 -10.37 -8.85 -11.46
C LEU A 28 -11.64 -9.32 -12.17
N VAL A 29 -12.00 -8.63 -13.23
CA VAL A 29 -13.10 -9.01 -14.14
C VAL A 29 -12.47 -9.39 -15.46
N ALA A 30 -12.60 -10.63 -15.87
CA ALA A 30 -11.82 -11.17 -16.94
C ALA A 30 -12.63 -12.05 -17.89
N LYS A 31 -12.13 -12.21 -19.09
CA LYS A 31 -12.63 -13.12 -20.13
C LYS A 31 -11.54 -14.12 -20.49
N ILE A 32 -11.94 -15.36 -20.69
CA ILE A 32 -11.10 -16.41 -21.26
C ILE A 32 -11.26 -16.31 -22.78
N GLU A 33 -10.18 -16.01 -23.46
CA GLU A 33 -10.16 -15.91 -24.93
C GLU A 33 -10.08 -17.30 -25.59
N ASP A 34 -10.42 -17.38 -26.88
CA ASP A 34 -10.43 -18.63 -27.63
C ASP A 34 -9.06 -19.33 -27.69
N ASP A 35 -7.98 -18.56 -27.57
CA ASP A 35 -6.60 -19.06 -27.53
C ASP A 35 -6.12 -19.43 -26.11
N GLY A 36 -7.00 -19.37 -25.12
CA GLY A 36 -6.71 -19.71 -23.72
C GLY A 36 -6.05 -18.60 -22.91
N ARG A 37 -5.77 -17.43 -23.50
CA ARG A 37 -5.35 -16.24 -22.74
C ARG A 37 -6.53 -15.74 -21.89
N ILE A 38 -6.19 -15.03 -20.84
CA ILE A 38 -7.16 -14.31 -20.00
C ILE A 38 -6.88 -12.83 -20.19
N THR A 39 -7.91 -12.08 -20.60
CA THR A 39 -7.85 -10.61 -20.68
C THR A 39 -8.91 -10.00 -19.79
N GLY A 40 -8.69 -8.79 -19.31
CA GLY A 40 -9.67 -8.17 -18.44
C GLY A 40 -9.19 -6.90 -17.79
N GLU A 41 -9.84 -6.58 -16.69
CA GLU A 41 -9.58 -5.36 -15.93
C GLU A 41 -9.53 -5.67 -14.43
N TYR A 42 -8.52 -5.12 -13.77
CA TYR A 42 -8.54 -4.92 -12.33
C TYR A 42 -9.25 -3.61 -12.03
N ARG A 43 -10.29 -3.65 -11.23
CA ARG A 43 -11.08 -2.46 -10.90
C ARG A 43 -11.43 -2.39 -9.42
N SER A 44 -11.55 -1.17 -8.90
CA SER A 44 -12.19 -0.93 -7.61
C SER A 44 -13.70 -1.23 -7.73
N LEU A 45 -14.25 -1.86 -6.69
CA LEU A 45 -15.71 -2.04 -6.53
C LEU A 45 -16.34 -0.87 -5.79
N VAL A 46 -15.52 0.04 -5.23
CA VAL A 46 -15.99 1.27 -4.59
C VAL A 46 -16.56 2.19 -5.67
N PRO A 47 -17.87 2.51 -5.64
CA PRO A 47 -18.48 3.39 -6.63
C PRO A 47 -17.78 4.76 -6.66
N ASN A 48 -17.53 5.31 -7.85
CA ASN A 48 -16.86 6.60 -8.08
C ASN A 48 -15.45 6.73 -7.50
N PHE A 49 -14.80 5.64 -7.08
CA PHE A 49 -13.38 5.66 -6.77
C PHE A 49 -12.60 6.06 -8.03
N ARG A 50 -11.69 7.04 -7.89
CA ARG A 50 -10.90 7.58 -9.01
C ARG A 50 -9.87 6.60 -9.58
N GLY A 51 -9.73 5.42 -9.00
CA GLY A 51 -8.93 4.33 -9.53
C GLY A 51 -9.69 3.66 -10.66
N ASN A 52 -9.40 4.03 -11.89
CA ASN A 52 -10.02 3.40 -13.05
C ASN A 52 -9.55 1.95 -13.19
N ALA A 53 -10.31 1.21 -13.96
CA ALA A 53 -9.96 -0.14 -14.33
C ALA A 53 -8.57 -0.20 -15.00
N LEU A 54 -7.72 -1.11 -14.51
CA LEU A 54 -6.41 -1.38 -15.07
C LEU A 54 -6.53 -2.58 -15.99
N PRO A 55 -6.27 -2.45 -17.29
CA PRO A 55 -6.29 -3.59 -18.17
C PRO A 55 -5.16 -4.56 -17.79
N PHE A 56 -5.44 -5.84 -17.89
CA PHE A 56 -4.44 -6.90 -17.73
C PHE A 56 -4.63 -8.00 -18.76
N SER A 57 -3.57 -8.73 -18.99
CA SER A 57 -3.59 -10.00 -19.72
C SER A 57 -2.77 -11.04 -18.97
N ALA A 58 -3.17 -12.30 -19.08
CA ALA A 58 -2.45 -13.42 -18.51
C ALA A 58 -2.40 -14.58 -19.52
N GLU A 59 -1.29 -15.29 -19.52
CA GLU A 59 -1.06 -16.44 -20.37
C GLU A 59 -0.62 -17.63 -19.53
N HIS A 60 -1.19 -18.80 -19.82
CA HIS A 60 -0.86 -20.01 -19.08
C HIS A 60 0.61 -20.40 -19.31
N GLY A 61 1.28 -20.80 -18.23
CA GLY A 61 2.67 -21.27 -18.27
C GLY A 61 3.73 -20.16 -18.17
N GLN A 62 3.36 -18.88 -18.24
CA GLN A 62 4.29 -17.79 -17.95
C GLN A 62 4.41 -17.58 -16.45
N SER A 63 5.59 -17.91 -15.91
CA SER A 63 5.87 -17.81 -14.46
C SER A 63 6.80 -16.66 -14.08
N TYR A 64 7.30 -15.91 -15.07
CA TYR A 64 8.16 -14.75 -14.83
C TYR A 64 7.35 -13.45 -14.73
N ARG A 65 7.89 -12.50 -14.02
CA ARG A 65 7.20 -11.24 -13.68
C ARG A 65 7.77 -10.03 -14.42
N PHE A 66 9.07 -10.02 -14.72
CA PHE A 66 9.77 -8.89 -15.34
C PHE A 66 10.51 -9.34 -16.61
N ALA A 67 11.51 -10.18 -16.49
CA ALA A 67 12.27 -10.67 -17.61
C ALA A 67 12.02 -12.16 -17.84
N ALA A 68 11.95 -12.59 -19.10
CA ALA A 68 11.88 -14.02 -19.43
C ALA A 68 13.17 -14.72 -18.99
N PRO A 69 13.09 -15.98 -18.51
CA PRO A 69 14.29 -16.72 -18.09
C PRO A 69 15.35 -16.77 -19.21
N GLY A 70 16.58 -16.45 -18.89
CA GLY A 70 17.70 -16.44 -19.83
C GLY A 70 17.86 -15.14 -20.63
N THR A 71 17.04 -14.13 -20.39
CA THR A 71 17.20 -12.78 -20.99
C THR A 71 17.77 -11.76 -20.00
N GLU A 72 18.11 -12.19 -18.78
CA GLU A 72 18.60 -11.32 -17.71
C GLU A 72 20.06 -10.90 -17.99
N GLU A 73 20.28 -9.60 -18.04
CA GLU A 73 21.63 -9.03 -18.02
C GLU A 73 22.14 -9.00 -16.57
N ALA A 74 23.41 -9.34 -16.36
CA ALA A 74 24.01 -9.25 -15.04
C ALA A 74 23.99 -7.80 -14.52
N PRO A 75 23.65 -7.57 -13.25
CA PRO A 75 23.66 -6.24 -12.65
C PRO A 75 25.03 -5.59 -12.73
N LYS A 76 25.09 -4.34 -13.17
CA LYS A 76 26.34 -3.54 -13.15
C LYS A 76 26.66 -2.97 -11.77
N TYR A 77 25.62 -2.80 -10.95
CA TYR A 77 25.72 -2.11 -9.66
C TYR A 77 24.99 -2.89 -8.56
N GLU A 78 25.42 -2.66 -7.33
CA GLU A 78 24.79 -3.18 -6.11
C GLU A 78 23.99 -2.06 -5.45
N VAL A 79 22.66 -2.26 -5.31
CA VAL A 79 21.75 -1.26 -4.78
C VAL A 79 21.27 -1.54 -3.36
N THR A 80 21.72 -2.62 -2.74
CA THR A 80 21.35 -2.90 -1.34
C THR A 80 21.70 -1.72 -0.43
N GLY A 81 20.74 -1.34 0.41
CA GLY A 81 20.94 -0.30 1.43
C GLY A 81 19.77 0.66 1.57
N LYS A 82 20.04 1.75 2.26
CA LYS A 82 19.12 2.83 2.57
C LYS A 82 19.28 3.98 1.58
N TRP A 83 18.17 4.46 1.08
CA TRP A 83 18.11 5.46 0.02
C TRP A 83 17.23 6.63 0.44
N ASP A 84 17.73 7.85 0.29
CA ASP A 84 16.94 9.07 0.38
C ASP A 84 16.30 9.32 -0.98
N LEU A 85 14.96 9.24 -1.05
CA LEU A 85 14.19 9.34 -2.27
C LEU A 85 13.43 10.67 -2.32
N SER A 86 13.81 11.53 -3.25
CA SER A 86 13.10 12.76 -3.58
C SER A 86 12.01 12.47 -4.61
N ILE A 87 10.75 12.69 -4.24
CA ILE A 87 9.58 12.41 -5.07
C ILE A 87 9.03 13.73 -5.64
N TYR A 88 8.93 13.82 -6.97
CA TYR A 88 8.45 15.00 -7.67
C TYR A 88 6.95 14.95 -7.94
N SER A 89 6.15 15.09 -6.88
CA SER A 89 4.70 15.21 -6.99
C SER A 89 4.25 16.65 -7.17
N LYS A 90 2.98 16.88 -7.55
CA LYS A 90 2.40 18.23 -7.69
C LYS A 90 2.43 19.01 -6.38
N GLU A 91 2.22 18.32 -5.26
CA GLU A 91 2.33 18.89 -3.92
C GLU A 91 3.68 18.51 -3.32
N PRO A 92 4.37 19.45 -2.63
CA PRO A 92 5.60 19.14 -1.93
C PRO A 92 5.37 18.02 -0.91
N THR A 93 6.11 16.94 -1.04
CA THR A 93 6.05 15.82 -0.09
C THR A 93 7.40 15.67 0.59
N PRO A 94 7.43 15.29 1.88
CA PRO A 94 8.67 14.91 2.53
C PRO A 94 9.36 13.79 1.75
N ASN A 95 10.70 13.77 1.78
CA ASN A 95 11.49 12.68 1.23
C ASN A 95 11.02 11.34 1.81
N ARG A 96 11.15 10.31 1.02
CA ARG A 96 10.85 8.94 1.41
C ARG A 96 12.15 8.17 1.63
N VAL A 97 12.07 7.11 2.39
CA VAL A 97 13.21 6.22 2.64
C VAL A 97 12.99 4.92 1.92
N GLY A 98 13.83 4.62 0.93
CA GLY A 98 13.89 3.32 0.28
C GLY A 98 14.80 2.37 1.05
N LEU A 99 14.30 1.19 1.40
CA LEU A 99 15.09 0.09 1.93
C LEU A 99 15.17 -0.99 0.87
N LEU A 100 16.31 -1.14 0.21
CA LEU A 100 16.50 -2.08 -0.89
C LEU A 100 17.42 -3.22 -0.49
N LYS A 101 17.13 -4.42 -0.98
CA LYS A 101 17.96 -5.61 -0.84
C LYS A 101 18.08 -6.32 -2.18
N GLN A 102 19.31 -6.51 -2.65
CA GLN A 102 19.62 -7.18 -3.90
C GLN A 102 20.33 -8.51 -3.64
N GLU A 103 19.92 -9.55 -4.34
CA GLU A 103 20.53 -10.88 -4.35
C GLU A 103 20.66 -11.35 -5.81
N GLY A 104 21.83 -11.14 -6.40
CA GLY A 104 22.01 -11.32 -7.86
C GLY A 104 21.13 -10.34 -8.62
N ASN A 105 20.31 -10.84 -9.54
CA ASN A 105 19.32 -10.01 -10.24
C ASN A 105 18.06 -9.73 -9.43
N LYS A 106 17.77 -10.52 -8.39
CA LYS A 106 16.57 -10.31 -7.58
C LYS A 106 16.69 -9.05 -6.72
N LEU A 107 15.67 -8.21 -6.78
CA LEU A 107 15.56 -7.00 -5.97
C LEU A 107 14.30 -7.08 -5.11
N THR A 108 14.43 -6.75 -3.84
CA THR A 108 13.30 -6.57 -2.92
C THR A 108 13.45 -5.27 -2.18
N GLY A 109 12.36 -4.72 -1.68
CA GLY A 109 12.44 -3.50 -0.90
C GLY A 109 11.11 -3.00 -0.37
N VAL A 110 11.20 -1.91 0.37
CA VAL A 110 10.05 -1.15 0.86
C VAL A 110 10.38 0.34 0.78
N ILE A 111 9.37 1.14 0.45
CA ILE A 111 9.48 2.60 0.48
C ILE A 111 8.65 3.11 1.65
N LEU A 112 9.34 3.71 2.60
CA LEU A 112 8.74 4.29 3.81
C LEU A 112 8.39 5.76 3.57
N SER A 113 7.28 6.20 4.13
CA SER A 113 6.84 7.59 4.14
C SER A 113 6.23 7.96 5.51
N VAL A 114 5.98 9.25 5.73
CA VAL A 114 5.35 9.73 6.98
C VAL A 114 3.88 9.27 7.15
N VAL A 115 3.27 8.76 6.09
CA VAL A 115 1.87 8.29 6.08
C VAL A 115 1.75 6.77 5.93
N GLY A 116 2.86 6.05 5.98
CA GLY A 116 2.88 4.59 5.84
C GLY A 116 3.99 4.11 4.91
N ASP A 117 3.88 2.89 4.41
CA ASP A 117 4.85 2.28 3.52
C ASP A 117 4.21 1.73 2.23
N SER A 118 5.06 1.33 1.29
CA SER A 118 4.64 0.71 0.03
C SER A 118 4.26 -0.77 0.17
N ARG A 119 4.38 -1.33 1.37
CA ARG A 119 4.50 -2.77 1.56
C ARG A 119 5.71 -3.34 0.81
N GLU A 120 5.86 -4.64 0.86
CA GLU A 120 6.97 -5.35 0.23
C GLU A 120 6.86 -5.27 -1.30
N LEU A 121 7.92 -4.79 -1.92
CA LEU A 121 8.11 -4.72 -3.37
C LEU A 121 9.08 -5.82 -3.78
N GLU A 122 8.81 -6.45 -4.92
CA GLU A 122 9.71 -7.42 -5.53
C GLU A 122 10.00 -7.01 -6.97
N GLY A 123 11.18 -7.32 -7.44
CA GLY A 123 11.60 -6.99 -8.78
C GLY A 123 12.95 -7.52 -9.17
N THR A 124 13.59 -6.84 -10.11
CA THR A 124 14.87 -7.25 -10.68
C THR A 124 15.78 -6.07 -10.95
N VAL A 125 17.08 -6.34 -10.96
CA VAL A 125 18.11 -5.46 -11.51
C VAL A 125 18.71 -6.16 -12.73
N HIS A 126 18.80 -5.45 -13.84
CA HIS A 126 19.43 -5.94 -15.06
C HIS A 126 20.27 -4.81 -15.70
N GLY A 127 21.55 -5.07 -15.91
CA GLY A 127 22.49 -4.02 -16.33
C GLY A 127 22.53 -2.86 -15.34
N ASP A 128 22.16 -1.66 -15.78
CA ASP A 128 22.04 -0.43 -15.00
C ASP A 128 20.58 -0.03 -14.75
N GLU A 129 19.61 -0.88 -15.07
CA GLU A 129 18.19 -0.63 -14.82
C GLU A 129 17.66 -1.52 -13.68
N PHE A 130 16.59 -1.08 -13.04
CA PHE A 130 15.85 -1.88 -12.07
C PHE A 130 14.35 -1.68 -12.20
N GLU A 131 13.63 -2.71 -11.83
CA GLU A 131 12.18 -2.71 -11.78
C GLU A 131 11.72 -3.30 -10.45
N LEU A 132 10.69 -2.70 -9.87
CA LEU A 132 10.03 -3.19 -8.66
C LEU A 132 8.52 -3.09 -8.86
N SER A 133 7.79 -4.05 -8.36
CA SER A 133 6.34 -3.92 -8.28
C SER A 133 5.79 -4.52 -7.01
N GLY A 134 4.64 -4.00 -6.60
CA GLY A 134 3.89 -4.45 -5.46
C GLY A 134 2.40 -4.28 -5.71
N PHE A 135 1.63 -5.01 -4.92
CA PHE A 135 0.19 -4.93 -4.95
C PHE A 135 -0.30 -4.57 -3.55
N THR A 136 -0.77 -3.35 -3.40
CA THR A 136 -1.13 -2.79 -2.09
C THR A 136 -2.64 -2.62 -1.93
N GLY A 137 -3.41 -3.38 -2.67
CA GLY A 137 -4.87 -3.33 -2.61
C GLY A 137 -5.47 -2.50 -3.73
N PRO A 138 -5.95 -1.27 -3.48
CA PRO A 138 -6.69 -0.54 -4.51
C PRO A 138 -5.83 -0.12 -5.71
N SER A 139 -4.51 -0.10 -5.56
CA SER A 139 -3.61 0.32 -6.65
C SER A 139 -2.33 -0.50 -6.68
N PRO A 140 -2.03 -1.18 -7.79
CA PRO A 140 -0.71 -1.76 -8.01
C PRO A 140 0.33 -0.64 -8.10
N ILE A 141 1.52 -0.91 -7.56
CA ILE A 141 2.69 -0.03 -7.64
C ILE A 141 3.67 -0.67 -8.62
N TYR A 142 4.15 0.11 -9.57
CA TYR A 142 5.25 -0.25 -10.43
C TYR A 142 6.30 0.85 -10.42
N ILE A 143 7.55 0.46 -10.23
CA ILE A 143 8.69 1.36 -10.19
C ILE A 143 9.68 0.91 -11.23
N LYS A 144 10.05 1.80 -12.12
CA LYS A 144 11.13 1.60 -13.07
C LYS A 144 12.19 2.67 -12.84
N GLY A 145 13.44 2.26 -12.76
CA GLY A 145 14.53 3.19 -12.50
C GLY A 145 15.84 2.79 -13.16
N LYS A 146 16.75 3.75 -13.15
CA LYS A 146 18.11 3.60 -13.62
C LYS A 146 19.09 3.89 -12.50
N ILE A 147 20.16 3.12 -12.47
CA ILE A 147 21.32 3.31 -11.58
C ILE A 147 22.36 4.06 -12.41
N ASN A 148 22.64 5.29 -12.02
CA ASN A 148 23.59 6.16 -12.72
C ASN A 148 25.05 5.79 -12.37
N ASP A 149 26.01 6.28 -13.17
CA ASP A 149 27.44 6.02 -12.96
C ASP A 149 27.96 6.54 -11.62
N ASP A 150 27.36 7.61 -11.10
CA ASP A 150 27.64 8.16 -9.76
C ASP A 150 26.91 7.38 -8.63
N LYS A 151 26.26 6.26 -8.99
CA LYS A 151 25.48 5.41 -8.10
C LYS A 151 24.25 6.08 -7.48
N SER A 152 23.77 7.18 -8.06
CA SER A 152 22.44 7.70 -7.76
C SER A 152 21.36 6.90 -8.50
N LEU A 153 20.11 7.03 -8.08
CA LEU A 153 18.94 6.45 -8.75
C LEU A 153 18.14 7.56 -9.40
N THR A 154 17.59 7.28 -10.57
CA THR A 154 16.55 8.10 -11.20
C THR A 154 15.45 7.19 -11.71
N GLY A 155 14.20 7.63 -11.68
CA GLY A 155 13.14 6.77 -12.17
C GLY A 155 11.74 7.36 -12.05
N GLU A 156 10.77 6.46 -12.24
CA GLU A 156 9.35 6.77 -12.17
C GLU A 156 8.61 5.74 -11.33
N ILE A 157 7.66 6.23 -10.54
CA ILE A 157 6.70 5.42 -9.77
C ILE A 157 5.36 5.56 -10.45
N SER A 158 4.79 4.45 -10.90
CA SER A 158 3.44 4.37 -11.45
C SER A 158 2.49 3.84 -10.37
N LEU A 159 1.48 4.62 -10.05
CA LEU A 159 0.37 4.23 -9.17
C LEU A 159 -0.88 4.04 -10.05
N GLY A 160 -1.14 2.82 -10.44
CA GLY A 160 -2.13 2.54 -11.47
C GLY A 160 -1.69 3.10 -12.84
N ILE A 161 -2.67 3.40 -13.73
CA ILE A 161 -2.39 3.90 -15.09
C ILE A 161 -2.23 5.43 -15.19
N TYR A 162 -2.47 6.17 -14.10
CA TYR A 162 -2.68 7.63 -14.20
C TYR A 162 -1.59 8.50 -13.59
N ASN A 163 -0.70 7.95 -12.78
CA ASN A 163 0.28 8.75 -12.05
C ASN A 163 1.67 8.19 -12.22
N ASN A 164 2.39 8.69 -13.21
CA ASN A 164 3.83 8.50 -13.29
C ASN A 164 4.51 9.66 -12.56
N ILE A 165 5.11 9.37 -11.43
CA ILE A 165 5.75 10.34 -10.56
C ILE A 165 7.25 10.09 -10.63
N LYS A 166 8.02 11.08 -11.06
CA LYS A 166 9.48 10.99 -11.11
C LYS A 166 10.08 11.01 -9.71
N PHE A 167 11.20 10.35 -9.56
CA PHE A 167 12.00 10.41 -8.35
C PHE A 167 13.49 10.37 -8.66
N ASP A 168 14.26 10.92 -7.74
CA ASP A 168 15.70 10.73 -7.63
C ASP A 168 16.03 10.07 -6.30
N GLY A 169 17.11 9.31 -6.25
CA GLY A 169 17.56 8.62 -5.06
C GLY A 169 19.06 8.77 -4.83
N ALA A 170 19.43 9.10 -3.61
CA ALA A 170 20.81 9.10 -3.16
C ALA A 170 21.01 8.06 -2.05
N LYS A 171 22.10 7.25 -2.14
CA LYS A 171 22.39 6.28 -1.11
C LYS A 171 22.82 6.99 0.18
N ASN A 172 22.06 6.80 1.26
CA ASN A 172 22.29 7.48 2.52
C ASN A 172 21.91 6.57 3.70
N ALA A 173 22.91 5.97 4.35
CA ALA A 173 22.69 5.08 5.49
C ALA A 173 22.07 5.80 6.71
N ALA A 174 22.24 7.12 6.79
CA ALA A 174 21.77 7.95 7.90
C ALA A 174 20.39 8.58 7.64
N VAL A 175 19.78 8.39 6.45
CA VAL A 175 18.45 8.95 6.17
C VAL A 175 17.40 8.34 7.08
N GLU A 176 16.56 9.18 7.65
CA GLU A 176 15.46 8.78 8.52
C GLU A 176 14.21 9.62 8.19
N LEU A 177 13.05 9.03 8.43
CA LEU A 177 11.81 9.78 8.41
C LEU A 177 11.76 10.72 9.64
N PRO A 178 10.98 11.81 9.56
CA PRO A 178 10.70 12.61 10.73
C PRO A 178 10.18 11.75 11.90
N ASP A 179 10.53 12.16 13.12
CA ASP A 179 10.08 11.50 14.35
C ASP A 179 8.54 11.40 14.37
N PRO A 180 7.96 10.19 14.38
CA PRO A 180 6.51 10.00 14.32
C PRO A 180 5.78 10.66 15.52
N TYR A 181 6.44 10.78 16.66
CA TYR A 181 5.89 11.45 17.83
C TYR A 181 5.80 12.98 17.68
N LYS A 182 6.37 13.55 16.63
CA LYS A 182 6.32 14.98 16.30
C LYS A 182 5.39 15.29 15.12
N LEU A 183 4.86 14.28 14.46
CA LEU A 183 3.98 14.46 13.29
C LEU A 183 2.54 14.80 13.69
N THR A 184 2.10 14.32 14.86
CA THR A 184 0.78 14.59 15.40
C THR A 184 0.88 15.34 16.73
N TYR A 185 0.07 16.38 16.88
CA TYR A 185 0.06 17.22 18.08
C TYR A 185 -1.32 17.87 18.27
N LEU A 186 -1.61 18.28 19.48
CA LEU A 186 -2.80 19.08 19.74
C LEU A 186 -2.63 20.47 19.12
N LYS A 187 -3.61 20.94 18.38
CA LYS A 187 -3.62 22.31 17.85
C LYS A 187 -3.53 23.31 19.00
N GLU A 188 -2.98 24.48 18.71
CA GLU A 188 -2.90 25.58 19.67
C GLU A 188 -4.28 25.90 20.27
N GLY A 189 -4.33 26.11 21.59
CA GLY A 189 -5.56 26.31 22.35
C GLY A 189 -6.23 25.04 22.87
N TYR A 190 -5.89 23.87 22.37
CA TYR A 190 -6.42 22.60 22.89
C TYR A 190 -5.50 22.02 23.96
N LYS A 191 -6.07 21.63 25.11
CA LYS A 191 -5.32 21.03 26.23
C LYS A 191 -5.41 19.51 26.27
N LYS A 192 -6.34 18.93 25.55
CA LYS A 192 -6.58 17.48 25.44
C LYS A 192 -7.20 17.14 24.10
N LEU A 193 -7.05 15.90 23.67
CA LEU A 193 -7.86 15.34 22.59
C LEU A 193 -9.29 15.19 23.12
N ASP A 194 -10.26 15.68 22.37
CA ASP A 194 -11.68 15.56 22.67
C ASP A 194 -12.50 15.55 21.38
N PHE A 195 -13.51 14.71 21.33
CA PHE A 195 -14.45 14.63 20.23
C PHE A 195 -15.76 13.98 20.67
N THR A 196 -16.81 14.25 19.93
CA THR A 196 -18.09 13.54 20.00
C THR A 196 -18.54 13.26 18.58
N LEU A 197 -18.64 11.97 18.22
CA LEU A 197 -18.96 11.49 16.88
C LEU A 197 -20.04 10.41 16.96
N PRO A 198 -20.91 10.27 15.95
CA PRO A 198 -21.87 9.17 15.90
C PRO A 198 -21.16 7.83 15.65
N ASP A 199 -21.64 6.77 16.31
CA ASP A 199 -21.29 5.39 15.95
C ASP A 199 -22.11 4.91 14.71
N LEU A 200 -21.89 3.69 14.29
CA LEU A 200 -22.60 3.10 13.13
C LEU A 200 -24.13 3.00 13.31
N ASN A 201 -24.65 3.17 14.53
CA ASN A 201 -26.07 3.18 14.84
C ASN A 201 -26.60 4.62 15.02
N GLY A 202 -25.78 5.64 14.75
CA GLY A 202 -26.13 7.04 14.94
C GLY A 202 -26.10 7.54 16.39
N LYS A 203 -25.64 6.71 17.34
CA LYS A 203 -25.49 7.10 18.74
C LYS A 203 -24.18 7.84 18.94
N ASN A 204 -24.25 9.02 19.56
CA ASN A 204 -23.06 9.78 19.88
C ASN A 204 -22.15 9.05 20.90
N VAL A 205 -20.87 8.98 20.55
CA VAL A 205 -19.77 8.50 21.39
C VAL A 205 -18.81 9.66 21.62
N SER A 206 -18.55 9.96 22.88
CA SER A 206 -17.60 11.01 23.29
C SER A 206 -16.41 10.38 23.99
N LEU A 207 -15.21 10.94 23.76
CA LEU A 207 -14.03 10.55 24.51
C LEU A 207 -14.16 10.86 26.02
N SER A 208 -15.09 11.74 26.38
CA SER A 208 -15.42 12.06 27.77
C SER A 208 -16.43 11.12 28.46
N ASP A 209 -16.95 10.10 27.73
CA ASP A 209 -17.90 9.12 28.30
C ASP A 209 -17.29 8.36 29.49
N GLU A 210 -18.13 7.99 30.45
CA GLU A 210 -17.74 7.28 31.69
C GLU A 210 -16.92 6.01 31.42
N LYS A 211 -17.25 5.28 30.36
CA LYS A 211 -16.56 4.03 30.00
C LYS A 211 -15.06 4.21 29.69
N TYR A 212 -14.61 5.43 29.37
CA TYR A 212 -13.21 5.74 29.05
C TYR A 212 -12.45 6.35 30.24
N LYS A 213 -13.15 6.78 31.29
CA LYS A 213 -12.50 7.41 32.45
C LYS A 213 -11.55 6.46 33.15
N GLY A 214 -10.34 6.95 33.44
CA GLY A 214 -9.29 6.18 34.10
C GLY A 214 -8.66 5.06 33.24
N LYS A 215 -8.96 5.02 31.97
CA LYS A 215 -8.40 4.03 31.03
C LYS A 215 -7.40 4.65 30.05
N VAL A 216 -6.54 3.82 29.51
CA VAL A 216 -5.75 4.15 28.33
C VAL A 216 -6.62 3.94 27.10
N VAL A 217 -6.87 5.00 26.34
CA VAL A 217 -7.71 4.92 25.14
C VAL A 217 -6.82 5.04 23.90
N ILE A 218 -6.80 3.99 23.08
CA ILE A 218 -6.16 3.99 21.77
C ILE A 218 -7.16 4.59 20.78
N VAL A 219 -6.80 5.70 20.14
CA VAL A 219 -7.62 6.33 19.11
C VAL A 219 -6.92 6.11 17.77
N GLU A 220 -7.56 5.40 16.87
CA GLU A 220 -7.09 5.13 15.53
C GLU A 220 -7.98 5.86 14.51
N ILE A 221 -7.38 6.60 13.57
CA ILE A 221 -8.10 7.17 12.43
C ILE A 221 -7.89 6.23 11.25
N ILE A 222 -8.96 5.66 10.74
CA ILE A 222 -8.92 4.62 9.71
C ILE A 222 -9.80 5.01 8.52
N GLY A 223 -9.51 4.40 7.37
CA GLY A 223 -10.39 4.37 6.20
C GLY A 223 -10.47 2.96 5.66
N THR A 224 -11.64 2.51 5.21
CA THR A 224 -11.82 1.18 4.61
C THR A 224 -10.99 1.02 3.33
N TRP A 225 -10.68 2.13 2.68
CA TRP A 225 -9.84 2.24 1.49
C TRP A 225 -8.32 2.17 1.76
N CYS A 226 -7.90 2.20 3.03
CA CYS A 226 -6.51 2.36 3.43
C CYS A 226 -5.86 0.99 3.75
N PRO A 227 -4.93 0.48 2.93
CA PRO A 227 -4.27 -0.81 3.16
C PRO A 227 -3.51 -0.89 4.49
N ASN A 228 -2.77 0.18 4.83
CA ASN A 228 -2.02 0.25 6.09
C ASN A 228 -2.95 0.24 7.31
N CYS A 229 -4.13 0.85 7.20
CA CYS A 229 -5.15 0.80 8.25
C CYS A 229 -5.68 -0.63 8.46
N THR A 230 -5.89 -1.37 7.38
CA THR A 230 -6.30 -2.79 7.45
C THR A 230 -5.26 -3.64 8.17
N ASP A 231 -3.97 -3.44 7.87
CA ASP A 231 -2.88 -4.15 8.54
C ASP A 231 -2.79 -3.76 10.02
N GLN A 232 -2.90 -2.46 10.33
CA GLN A 232 -2.91 -1.95 11.69
C GLN A 232 -4.08 -2.53 12.50
N THR A 233 -5.28 -2.51 11.96
CA THR A 233 -6.49 -3.06 12.61
C THR A 233 -6.37 -4.58 12.81
N SER A 234 -5.80 -5.29 11.84
CA SER A 234 -5.55 -6.74 11.94
C SER A 234 -4.57 -7.09 13.06
N PHE A 235 -3.61 -6.22 13.35
CA PHE A 235 -2.73 -6.32 14.51
C PHE A 235 -3.42 -5.89 15.81
N LEU A 236 -4.06 -4.73 15.81
CA LEU A 236 -4.61 -4.10 17.01
C LEU A 236 -5.79 -4.89 17.61
N SER A 237 -6.67 -5.43 16.77
CA SER A 237 -7.87 -6.13 17.23
C SER A 237 -7.57 -7.35 18.13
N PRO A 238 -6.73 -8.32 17.75
CA PRO A 238 -6.36 -9.43 18.64
C PRO A 238 -5.55 -8.96 19.85
N TRP A 239 -4.71 -7.94 19.69
CA TRP A 239 -3.98 -7.35 20.82
C TRP A 239 -4.94 -6.72 21.85
N PHE A 240 -5.91 -5.94 21.39
CA PHE A 240 -6.95 -5.33 22.24
C PHE A 240 -7.73 -6.40 22.99
N ASN A 241 -8.19 -7.46 22.30
CA ASN A 241 -8.95 -8.55 22.93
C ASN A 241 -8.19 -9.22 24.08
N LYS A 242 -6.85 -9.28 24.01
CA LYS A 242 -5.99 -9.82 25.08
C LYS A 242 -5.77 -8.83 26.24
N ASN A 243 -5.95 -7.53 26.00
CA ASN A 243 -5.54 -6.49 26.96
C ASN A 243 -6.71 -5.62 27.49
N LYS A 244 -7.93 -5.76 26.97
CA LYS A 244 -9.10 -4.93 27.37
C LYS A 244 -9.36 -4.92 28.89
N ASP A 245 -9.13 -6.05 29.55
CA ASP A 245 -9.34 -6.18 30.99
C ASP A 245 -8.25 -5.50 31.85
N ARG A 246 -7.21 -4.95 31.19
CA ARG A 246 -6.11 -4.20 31.82
C ARG A 246 -6.33 -2.69 31.85
N GLY A 247 -7.57 -2.24 31.63
CA GLY A 247 -7.89 -0.82 31.61
C GLY A 247 -7.54 -0.14 30.28
N VAL A 248 -7.62 -0.88 29.16
CA VAL A 248 -7.42 -0.37 27.81
C VAL A 248 -8.75 -0.34 27.06
N GLU A 249 -8.98 0.73 26.33
CA GLU A 249 -10.08 0.86 25.36
C GLU A 249 -9.52 1.24 23.98
N ALA A 250 -10.30 0.99 22.93
CA ALA A 250 -9.94 1.37 21.57
C ALA A 250 -11.14 2.03 20.88
N ILE A 251 -10.87 3.09 20.12
CA ILE A 251 -11.85 3.80 19.29
C ILE A 251 -11.25 3.91 17.89
N ALA A 252 -11.94 3.36 16.88
CA ALA A 252 -11.64 3.61 15.51
C ALA A 252 -12.55 4.74 15.00
N ILE A 253 -11.96 5.79 14.43
CA ILE A 253 -12.67 6.90 13.79
C ILE A 253 -12.57 6.68 12.29
N GLY A 254 -13.69 6.40 11.63
CA GLY A 254 -13.77 6.26 10.19
C GLY A 254 -13.57 7.61 9.49
N PHE A 255 -12.65 7.66 8.55
CA PHE A 255 -12.47 8.74 7.59
C PHE A 255 -12.70 8.17 6.19
N GLU A 256 -13.94 8.20 5.76
CA GLU A 256 -14.34 7.61 4.50
C GLU A 256 -14.37 8.64 3.37
N GLN A 257 -14.20 8.15 2.14
CA GLN A 257 -14.26 8.99 0.94
C GLN A 257 -15.70 9.27 0.50
N LYS A 258 -16.68 8.66 1.16
CA LYS A 258 -18.10 8.80 0.93
C LYS A 258 -18.87 8.89 2.24
N ASP A 259 -19.94 9.67 2.23
CA ASP A 259 -20.82 9.90 3.38
C ASP A 259 -21.89 8.79 3.55
N ASP A 260 -21.84 7.67 2.83
CA ASP A 260 -22.77 6.57 3.00
C ASP A 260 -22.20 5.50 3.93
N LEU A 261 -23.01 5.07 4.89
CA LEU A 261 -22.67 4.02 5.87
C LEU A 261 -22.97 2.60 5.34
N GLU A 262 -23.30 2.42 4.07
CA GLU A 262 -23.57 1.13 3.43
C GLU A 262 -22.28 0.43 2.94
N TYR A 263 -21.24 0.44 3.75
CA TYR A 263 -20.00 -0.29 3.49
C TYR A 263 -19.82 -1.49 4.41
#